data_a0e532cf5bc554588ba6739de41e1bc5
#
_entry.id   a0e532cf5bc554588ba6739de41e1bc5
#
_cell.length_a   1.000
_cell.length_b   1.000
_cell.length_c   1.000
_cell.angle_alpha   90.00
_cell.angle_beta   90.00
_cell.angle_gamma   90.00
#
_symmetry.space_group_name_H-M   'P 1'
#
loop_
_entity.id
_entity.type
_entity.pdbx_description
1 polymer ?
#
loop_
_entity_poly.entity_id
_entity_poly.type
_entity_poly.pdbx_seq_one_letter_code
_entity_poly.pdbx_strand_id
1 'polypeptide(L)'
;MSSNKETKLKIIKAGHKAVEQLIRVAEVAIIKHDPEDDISADRLKNAAATKKLAIFDAFEILNRIESEREAIDIAERGASRTDTKQGFAERRSK
;
A
#
# COMPACT_ATOMS: atom_id res chain seq x y z
N MET A 1 -26.27 -0.30 6.50
CA MET A 1 -25.22 0.74 6.51
C MET A 1 -23.86 0.10 6.63
N SER A 2 -22.93 0.48 5.77
CA SER A 2 -21.58 -0.07 5.86
C SER A 2 -20.89 0.43 7.12
N SER A 3 -20.21 -0.46 7.82
CA SER A 3 -19.37 -0.07 8.92
C SER A 3 -18.06 0.53 8.39
N ASN A 4 -17.33 1.22 9.25
CA ASN A 4 -16.01 1.72 8.89
C ASN A 4 -15.11 0.59 8.47
N LYS A 5 -15.24 -0.55 9.13
CA LYS A 5 -14.45 -1.73 8.78
C LYS A 5 -14.72 -2.18 7.35
N GLU A 6 -15.99 -2.28 6.97
CA GLU A 6 -16.34 -2.70 5.62
C GLU A 6 -15.81 -1.73 4.59
N THR A 7 -15.94 -0.43 4.86
CA THR A 7 -15.43 0.60 3.98
C THR A 7 -13.90 0.49 3.84
N LYS A 8 -13.20 0.31 4.96
CA LYS A 8 -11.74 0.16 4.93
C LYS A 8 -11.31 -1.07 4.14
N LEU A 9 -12.04 -2.17 4.28
CA LEU A 9 -11.72 -3.38 3.52
C LEU A 9 -11.90 -3.17 2.03
N LYS A 10 -12.90 -2.41 1.63
CA LYS A 10 -13.09 -2.06 0.22
C LYS A 10 -11.94 -1.20 -0.30
N ILE A 11 -11.49 -0.25 0.50
CA ILE A 11 -10.37 0.60 0.14
C ILE A 11 -9.09 -0.24 0.03
N ILE A 12 -8.89 -1.16 0.96
CA ILE A 12 -7.72 -2.05 0.93
C ILE A 12 -7.72 -2.88 -0.33
N LYS A 13 -8.87 -3.42 -0.71
CA LYS A 13 -8.99 -4.20 -1.94
C LYS A 13 -8.64 -3.36 -3.16
N ALA A 14 -9.16 -2.14 -3.21
CA ALA A 14 -8.84 -1.22 -4.30
C ALA A 14 -7.35 -0.88 -4.31
N GLY A 15 -6.76 -0.73 -3.13
CA GLY A 15 -5.33 -0.47 -3.00
C GLY A 15 -4.48 -1.60 -3.55
N HIS A 16 -4.86 -2.85 -3.28
CA HIS A 16 -4.13 -4.00 -3.83
C HIS A 16 -4.17 -4.00 -5.37
N LYS A 17 -5.31 -3.64 -5.94
CA LYS A 17 -5.42 -3.55 -7.40
C LYS A 17 -4.53 -2.44 -7.95
N ALA A 18 -4.48 -1.30 -7.25
CA ALA A 18 -3.62 -0.21 -7.65
C ALA A 18 -2.15 -0.62 -7.61
N VAL A 19 -1.75 -1.36 -6.58
CA VAL A 19 -0.38 -1.86 -6.48
C VAL A 19 -0.05 -2.75 -7.68
N GLU A 20 -0.96 -3.64 -8.07
CA GLU A 20 -0.74 -4.49 -9.23
C GLU A 20 -0.52 -3.68 -10.49
N GLN A 21 -1.30 -2.62 -10.67
CA GLN A 21 -1.14 -1.74 -11.82
C GLN A 21 0.19 -0.98 -11.79
N LEU A 22 0.60 -0.54 -10.61
CA LEU A 22 1.88 0.13 -10.44
C LEU A 22 3.04 -0.81 -10.74
N ILE A 23 2.91 -2.07 -10.35
CA ILE A 23 3.91 -3.09 -10.69
C ILE A 23 4.04 -3.21 -12.21
N ARG A 24 2.92 -3.23 -12.91
CA ARG A 24 2.94 -3.31 -14.38
C ARG A 24 3.64 -2.10 -14.99
N VAL A 25 3.38 -0.92 -14.47
CA VAL A 25 4.06 0.29 -14.92
C VAL A 25 5.57 0.16 -14.72
N ALA A 26 5.96 -0.35 -13.55
CA ALA A 26 7.37 -0.53 -13.24
C ALA A 26 8.05 -1.58 -14.13
N GLU A 27 7.28 -2.56 -14.59
CA GLU A 27 7.80 -3.64 -15.43
C GLU A 27 7.86 -3.31 -16.91
N VAL A 28 7.19 -2.25 -17.33
CA VAL A 28 7.20 -1.86 -18.75
C VAL A 28 8.62 -1.56 -19.18
N ALA A 29 9.02 -2.13 -20.32
CA ALA A 29 10.36 -1.93 -20.84
C ALA A 29 10.59 -0.47 -21.20
N ILE A 30 11.76 0.04 -20.88
CA ILE A 30 12.14 1.39 -21.27
C ILE A 30 12.55 1.36 -22.72
N ILE A 31 12.03 2.32 -23.50
CA ILE A 31 12.34 2.44 -24.91
C ILE A 31 13.84 2.72 -25.05
N LYS A 32 14.48 2.06 -26.04
CA LYS A 32 15.89 2.25 -26.28
C LYS A 32 16.22 3.72 -26.54
N HIS A 33 17.26 4.17 -25.89
CA HIS A 33 17.76 5.52 -26.04
C HIS A 33 18.61 5.62 -27.30
N ASP A 34 18.34 6.61 -28.13
CA ASP A 34 19.16 6.98 -29.27
C ASP A 34 19.99 8.19 -28.85
N PRO A 35 21.32 8.05 -28.74
CA PRO A 35 22.14 9.15 -28.24
C PRO A 35 22.05 10.43 -29.05
N GLU A 36 21.63 10.33 -30.31
CA GLU A 36 21.53 11.49 -31.19
C GLU A 36 20.14 12.13 -31.20
N ASP A 37 19.21 11.56 -30.44
CA ASP A 37 17.84 12.03 -30.44
C ASP A 37 17.50 12.57 -29.04
N ASP A 38 17.39 13.90 -28.95
CA ASP A 38 17.05 14.58 -27.70
C ASP A 38 15.68 14.16 -27.17
N ILE A 39 14.74 13.93 -28.09
CA ILE A 39 13.39 13.50 -27.70
C ILE A 39 13.45 12.12 -27.07
N SER A 40 14.27 11.24 -27.63
CA SER A 40 14.46 9.90 -27.09
C SER A 40 15.07 9.95 -25.68
N ALA A 41 16.03 10.85 -25.47
CA ALA A 41 16.65 11.04 -24.16
C ALA A 41 15.63 11.49 -23.12
N ASP A 42 14.77 12.44 -23.50
CA ASP A 42 13.73 12.94 -22.61
C ASP A 42 12.72 11.85 -22.29
N ARG A 43 12.33 11.06 -23.28
CA ARG A 43 11.40 9.96 -23.07
C ARG A 43 11.99 8.91 -22.13
N LEU A 44 13.25 8.60 -22.30
CA LEU A 44 13.94 7.65 -21.42
C LEU A 44 13.95 8.16 -19.99
N LYS A 45 14.29 9.43 -19.82
CA LYS A 45 14.32 10.05 -18.49
C LYS A 45 12.94 10.04 -17.85
N ASN A 46 11.91 10.40 -18.62
CA ASN A 46 10.56 10.42 -18.10
C ASN A 46 10.06 9.02 -17.76
N ALA A 47 10.39 8.04 -18.59
CA ALA A 47 10.02 6.65 -18.32
C ALA A 47 10.68 6.15 -17.04
N ALA A 48 11.95 6.47 -16.84
CA ALA A 48 12.67 6.07 -15.64
C ALA A 48 12.07 6.73 -14.40
N ALA A 49 11.73 8.00 -14.49
CA ALA A 49 11.10 8.72 -13.39
C ALA A 49 9.72 8.12 -13.06
N THR A 50 8.95 7.79 -14.08
CA THR A 50 7.64 7.19 -13.91
C THR A 50 7.75 5.84 -13.21
N LYS A 51 8.72 5.02 -13.60
CA LYS A 51 8.94 3.73 -12.94
C LYS A 51 9.33 3.89 -11.49
N LYS A 52 10.20 4.83 -11.20
CA LYS A 52 10.61 5.10 -9.83
C LYS A 52 9.40 5.49 -8.98
N LEU A 53 8.56 6.38 -9.49
CA LEU A 53 7.37 6.80 -8.78
C LEU A 53 6.41 5.64 -8.56
N ALA A 54 6.24 4.80 -9.59
CA ALA A 54 5.36 3.64 -9.47
C ALA A 54 5.83 2.69 -8.36
N ILE A 55 7.13 2.44 -8.29
CA ILE A 55 7.69 1.57 -7.26
C ILE A 55 7.50 2.17 -5.87
N PHE A 56 7.82 3.45 -5.73
CA PHE A 56 7.68 4.13 -4.44
C PHE A 56 6.22 4.19 -4.00
N ASP A 57 5.32 4.50 -4.94
CA ASP A 57 3.89 4.56 -4.63
C ASP A 57 3.36 3.18 -4.24
N ALA A 58 3.83 2.13 -4.90
CA ALA A 58 3.41 0.78 -4.54
C ALA A 58 3.81 0.45 -3.10
N PHE A 59 5.03 0.80 -2.70
CA PHE A 59 5.47 0.60 -1.32
C PHE A 59 4.66 1.42 -0.33
N GLU A 60 4.36 2.67 -0.67
CA GLU A 60 3.55 3.52 0.19
C GLU A 60 2.16 2.93 0.41
N ILE A 61 1.54 2.49 -0.68
CA ILE A 61 0.20 1.89 -0.60
C ILE A 61 0.25 0.62 0.24
N LEU A 62 1.23 -0.25 0.01
CA LEU A 62 1.36 -1.48 0.79
C LEU A 62 1.57 -1.20 2.27
N ASN A 63 2.42 -0.25 2.59
CA ASN A 63 2.67 0.10 3.99
C ASN A 63 1.41 0.60 4.66
N ARG A 64 0.63 1.40 3.95
CA ARG A 64 -0.62 1.90 4.50
C ARG A 64 -1.64 0.77 4.66
N ILE A 65 -1.71 -0.13 3.69
CA ILE A 65 -2.60 -1.30 3.78
C ILE A 65 -2.26 -2.13 4.99
N GLU A 66 -0.97 -2.44 5.19
CA GLU A 66 -0.53 -3.23 6.33
C GLU A 66 -0.89 -2.57 7.65
N SER A 67 -0.68 -1.27 7.72
CA SER A 67 -1.00 -0.50 8.90
C SER A 67 -2.50 -0.52 9.20
N GLU A 68 -3.33 -0.36 8.17
CA GLU A 68 -4.78 -0.39 8.34
C GLU A 68 -5.30 -1.77 8.69
N ARG A 69 -4.73 -2.82 8.10
CA ARG A 69 -5.14 -4.17 8.44
C ARG A 69 -4.78 -4.51 9.87
N GLU A 70 -3.62 -4.07 10.32
CA GLU A 70 -3.21 -4.25 11.71
C GLU A 70 -4.16 -3.52 12.65
N ALA A 71 -4.56 -2.31 12.30
CA ALA A 71 -5.50 -1.55 13.12
C ALA A 71 -6.87 -2.25 13.20
N ILE A 72 -7.33 -2.80 12.08
CA ILE A 72 -8.58 -3.56 12.07
C ILE A 72 -8.46 -4.79 12.96
N ASP A 73 -7.36 -5.50 12.84
CA ASP A 73 -7.11 -6.71 13.59
C ASP A 73 -7.07 -6.44 15.10
N ILE A 74 -6.39 -5.38 15.48
CA ILE A 74 -6.31 -4.98 16.89
C ILE A 74 -7.70 -4.60 17.39
N ALA A 75 -8.47 -3.85 16.61
CA ALA A 75 -9.80 -3.45 17.01
C ALA A 75 -10.72 -4.65 17.19
N GLU A 76 -10.62 -5.63 16.29
CA GLU A 76 -11.43 -6.85 16.40
C GLU A 76 -11.05 -7.68 17.60
N ARG A 77 -9.77 -7.81 17.85
CA ARG A 77 -9.32 -8.56 19.03
C ARG A 77 -9.74 -7.86 20.31
N GLY A 78 -9.65 -6.54 20.33
CA GLY A 78 -10.09 -5.76 21.47
C GLY A 78 -11.56 -5.95 21.75
N ALA A 79 -12.38 -5.90 20.70
CA ALA A 79 -13.82 -6.06 20.82
C ALA A 79 -14.19 -7.45 21.32
N SER A 80 -13.55 -8.49 20.80
CA SER A 80 -13.86 -9.86 21.16
C SER A 80 -13.32 -10.25 22.54
N ARG A 81 -12.43 -9.45 23.08
CA ARG A 81 -11.79 -9.74 24.38
C ARG A 81 -12.15 -8.71 25.42
N THR A 82 -13.31 -8.11 25.29
CA THR A 82 -13.75 -7.09 26.22
C THR A 82 -13.71 -7.59 27.68
N ASP A 83 -14.17 -8.80 27.90
CA ASP A 83 -14.25 -9.35 29.26
C ASP A 83 -12.88 -9.70 29.82
N THR A 84 -11.93 -9.99 28.98
CA THR A 84 -10.59 -10.37 29.44
C THR A 84 -9.62 -9.21 29.46
N LYS A 85 -10.06 -8.08 28.98
CA LYS A 85 -9.21 -6.91 28.85
C LYS A 85 -8.64 -6.45 30.18
N GLN A 86 -9.45 -6.45 31.20
CA GLN A 86 -9.01 -6.03 32.52
C GLN A 86 -7.93 -6.94 33.08
N GLY A 87 -8.12 -8.24 32.95
CA GLY A 87 -7.13 -9.19 33.40
C GLY A 87 -5.80 -9.01 32.66
N PHE A 88 -5.88 -8.74 31.38
CA PHE A 88 -4.69 -8.51 30.61
C PHE A 88 -3.98 -7.24 31.06
N ALA A 89 -4.72 -6.17 31.29
CA ALA A 89 -4.16 -4.92 31.75
C ALA A 89 -3.50 -5.08 33.11
N GLU A 90 -4.10 -5.85 34.01
CA GLU A 90 -3.53 -6.10 35.30
C GLU A 90 -2.19 -6.81 35.20
N ARG A 91 -2.09 -7.79 34.34
CA ARG A 91 -0.84 -8.49 34.12
C ARG A 91 0.25 -7.57 33.63
N ARG A 92 -0.12 -6.63 32.79
CA ARG A 92 0.85 -5.69 32.24
C ARG A 92 1.36 -4.70 33.27
N SER A 93 0.56 -4.40 34.24
CA SER A 93 0.93 -3.39 35.22
C SER A 93 1.87 -3.95 36.31
N LYS A 94 2.13 -5.23 36.29
CA LYS A 94 3.02 -5.85 37.26
C LYS A 94 4.49 -5.77 36.85
#